data_c80fcbe99489220aababdcb7c89e2fed
#
_entry.id   c80fcbe99489220aababdcb7c89e2fed
#
_cell.length_a   1.000
_cell.length_b   1.000
_cell.length_c   1.000
_cell.angle_alpha   90.00
_cell.angle_beta   90.00
_cell.angle_gamma   90.00
#
_symmetry.space_group_name_H-M   'P 1'
#
loop_
_entity.id
_entity.type
_entity.pdbx_description
1 polymer ?
#
loop_
_entity_poly.entity_id
_entity_poly.type
_entity_poly.pdbx_seq_one_letter_code
_entity_poly.pdbx_strand_id
1 'polypeptide(L)'
;MNKYILAICLFGLVTSGCPTIKYINGGLSGSGFASRYWDCCKPSCSWTSNAGSGNEARQCSTSMGRIYDTNARSKCDGGPSTTCLSQKPFTVSGCDNIGFAFAAVPGAGPSVCGRCFLLEFTGQGKYETKKNHALLANKKLIVMASNIGYDVAGGQFDVMIPGGGVGYYNGCADILGNNLGAQYGGLLSDCENEVGYGVDDNTMYTRRKECLKNKCNSVFSGKADAKDGCLFLANFLEAAGNPLHKYREIECPQVLKDRY
;
A
#
# COMPACT_ATOMS: atom_id res chain seq x y z
N MET A 1 2.27 -25.73 -53.72
CA MET A 1 1.21 -24.89 -53.12
C MET A 1 1.54 -24.70 -51.63
N ASN A 2 2.21 -23.58 -51.29
CA ASN A 2 2.56 -23.26 -49.90
C ASN A 2 1.40 -22.45 -49.29
N LYS A 3 0.77 -23.03 -48.27
CA LYS A 3 -0.24 -22.34 -47.47
C LYS A 3 0.49 -21.60 -46.33
N TYR A 4 0.58 -20.28 -46.40
CA TYR A 4 1.00 -19.43 -45.30
C TYR A 4 -0.18 -19.31 -44.34
N ILE A 5 -0.02 -19.85 -43.13
CA ILE A 5 -0.95 -19.61 -42.00
C ILE A 5 -0.56 -18.27 -41.36
N LEU A 6 -1.40 -17.26 -41.56
CA LEU A 6 -1.26 -15.95 -40.95
C LEU A 6 -1.73 -16.08 -39.49
N ALA A 7 -0.80 -16.12 -38.57
CA ALA A 7 -1.12 -16.05 -37.15
C ALA A 7 -1.48 -14.60 -36.80
N ILE A 8 -2.78 -14.33 -36.58
CA ILE A 8 -3.28 -13.03 -36.07
C ILE A 8 -3.00 -13.02 -34.57
N CYS A 9 -1.94 -12.32 -34.12
CA CYS A 9 -1.76 -11.96 -32.74
C CYS A 9 -2.83 -10.92 -32.37
N LEU A 10 -3.88 -11.33 -31.68
CA LEU A 10 -4.81 -10.44 -31.00
C LEU A 10 -4.05 -9.80 -29.80
N PHE A 11 -3.43 -8.64 -30.05
CA PHE A 11 -3.03 -7.76 -28.97
C PHE A 11 -4.30 -7.24 -28.31
N GLY A 12 -4.64 -7.79 -27.15
CA GLY A 12 -5.67 -7.23 -26.31
C GLY A 12 -5.32 -5.76 -26.01
N LEU A 13 -6.14 -4.84 -26.50
CA LEU A 13 -6.08 -3.43 -26.11
C LEU A 13 -6.21 -3.36 -24.59
N VAL A 14 -5.11 -3.16 -23.89
CA VAL A 14 -5.13 -2.73 -22.50
C VAL A 14 -5.71 -1.32 -22.53
N THR A 15 -7.00 -1.20 -22.23
CA THR A 15 -7.66 0.10 -22.04
C THR A 15 -7.02 0.75 -20.82
N SER A 16 -6.07 1.67 -21.06
CA SER A 16 -5.50 2.54 -20.03
C SER A 16 -6.58 3.55 -19.61
N GLY A 17 -7.27 3.24 -18.54
CA GLY A 17 -8.31 4.10 -17.97
C GLY A 17 -8.63 3.68 -16.53
N CYS A 18 -9.22 4.58 -15.76
CA CYS A 18 -9.69 4.25 -14.42
C CYS A 18 -10.63 3.04 -14.43
N PRO A 19 -10.46 2.09 -13.50
CA PRO A 19 -11.40 1.00 -13.38
C PRO A 19 -12.78 1.53 -12.97
N THR A 20 -13.82 0.95 -13.53
CA THR A 20 -15.20 1.21 -13.10
C THR A 20 -15.37 0.71 -11.67
N ILE A 21 -15.80 1.60 -10.77
CA ILE A 21 -16.08 1.26 -9.37
C ILE A 21 -17.44 0.54 -9.28
N LYS A 22 -17.42 -0.69 -8.82
CA LYS A 22 -18.63 -1.48 -8.56
C LYS A 22 -18.69 -1.83 -7.08
N TYR A 23 -19.70 -1.31 -6.39
CA TYR A 23 -19.90 -1.56 -4.97
C TYR A 23 -20.49 -2.95 -4.74
N ILE A 24 -20.04 -3.62 -3.67
CA ILE A 24 -20.61 -4.88 -3.22
C ILE A 24 -21.92 -4.57 -2.47
N ASN A 25 -23.02 -5.15 -2.93
CA ASN A 25 -24.32 -5.02 -2.25
C ASN A 25 -24.27 -5.73 -0.89
N GLY A 26 -24.60 -5.01 0.19
CA GLY A 26 -24.44 -5.52 1.55
C GLY A 26 -22.98 -5.65 2.01
N GLY A 27 -22.01 -5.15 1.24
CA GLY A 27 -20.59 -5.13 1.59
C GLY A 27 -20.27 -4.23 2.78
N LEU A 28 -19.07 -4.40 3.35
CA LEU A 28 -18.61 -3.63 4.49
C LEU A 28 -18.46 -2.14 4.13
N SER A 29 -18.84 -1.28 5.05
CA SER A 29 -18.68 0.17 4.93
C SER A 29 -18.50 0.81 6.29
N GLY A 30 -17.93 2.01 6.31
CA GLY A 30 -17.71 2.75 7.55
C GLY A 30 -16.81 3.96 7.34
N SER A 31 -16.19 4.39 8.42
CA SER A 31 -15.18 5.47 8.44
C SER A 31 -14.03 5.10 9.37
N GLY A 32 -12.88 5.72 9.13
CA GLY A 32 -11.67 5.51 9.92
C GLY A 32 -10.52 6.35 9.39
N PHE A 33 -9.31 5.82 9.49
CA PHE A 33 -8.11 6.51 9.04
C PHE A 33 -7.15 5.53 8.34
N ALA A 34 -6.28 6.04 7.48
CA ALA A 34 -5.24 5.27 6.84
C ALA A 34 -3.90 5.52 7.55
N SER A 35 -3.35 4.50 8.19
CA SER A 35 -1.95 4.46 8.64
C SER A 35 -1.05 3.87 7.55
N ARG A 36 0.22 3.65 7.86
CA ARG A 36 1.21 3.16 6.88
C ARG A 36 2.26 2.29 7.54
N TYR A 37 2.70 1.23 6.85
CA TYR A 37 3.79 0.38 7.30
C TYR A 37 4.47 -0.35 6.13
N TRP A 38 5.64 -0.91 6.40
CA TRP A 38 6.31 -1.90 5.55
C TRP A 38 7.37 -2.65 6.37
N ASP A 39 7.03 -3.83 6.85
CA ASP A 39 7.84 -4.62 7.77
C ASP A 39 8.68 -5.72 7.10
N CYS A 40 8.47 -5.98 5.80
CA CYS A 40 9.04 -7.09 5.04
C CYS A 40 8.71 -8.49 5.61
N CYS A 41 7.65 -8.62 6.41
CA CYS A 41 7.16 -9.91 6.82
C CYS A 41 6.36 -10.58 5.68
N LYS A 42 6.13 -11.87 5.79
CA LYS A 42 5.16 -12.56 4.95
C LYS A 42 3.76 -12.05 5.30
N PRO A 43 2.95 -11.59 4.31
CA PRO A 43 1.59 -11.14 4.60
C PRO A 43 0.72 -12.25 5.18
N SER A 44 -0.16 -11.94 6.13
CA SER A 44 -1.07 -12.92 6.72
C SER A 44 -1.93 -13.63 5.68
N CYS A 45 -2.35 -12.91 4.64
CA CYS A 45 -3.14 -13.49 3.55
C CYS A 45 -2.34 -14.37 2.58
N SER A 46 -1.03 -14.52 2.77
CA SER A 46 -0.21 -15.50 2.02
C SER A 46 -0.24 -16.89 2.66
N TRP A 47 -0.91 -17.07 3.80
CA TRP A 47 -1.16 -18.37 4.42
C TRP A 47 -2.52 -18.91 3.99
N THR A 48 -2.56 -20.15 3.50
CA THR A 48 -3.82 -20.83 3.08
C THR A 48 -4.85 -20.85 4.20
N SER A 49 -4.43 -20.99 5.46
CA SER A 49 -5.31 -20.96 6.63
C SER A 49 -6.09 -19.65 6.79
N ASN A 50 -5.56 -18.54 6.30
CA ASN A 50 -6.18 -17.22 6.41
C ASN A 50 -6.95 -16.83 5.14
N ALA A 51 -6.40 -17.14 3.96
CA ALA A 51 -6.97 -16.72 2.68
C ALA A 51 -7.93 -17.74 2.07
N GLY A 52 -7.80 -19.01 2.44
CA GLY A 52 -8.40 -20.12 1.71
C GLY A 52 -7.59 -20.53 0.49
N SER A 53 -7.67 -21.81 0.12
CA SER A 53 -6.89 -22.39 -0.99
C SER A 53 -7.20 -21.67 -2.31
N GLY A 54 -6.15 -21.24 -3.01
CA GLY A 54 -6.25 -20.55 -4.29
C GLY A 54 -6.52 -19.04 -4.20
N ASN A 55 -6.67 -18.50 -2.98
CA ASN A 55 -6.88 -17.07 -2.76
C ASN A 55 -5.71 -16.40 -1.99
N GLU A 56 -4.58 -17.10 -1.89
CA GLU A 56 -3.44 -16.60 -1.14
C GLU A 56 -2.78 -15.41 -1.82
N ALA A 57 -2.46 -14.38 -1.03
CA ALA A 57 -1.67 -13.25 -1.49
C ALA A 57 -0.28 -13.70 -1.92
N ARG A 58 0.27 -13.04 -2.91
CA ARG A 58 1.64 -13.26 -3.38
C ARG A 58 2.64 -13.03 -2.25
N GLN A 59 3.64 -13.89 -2.18
CA GLN A 59 4.79 -13.79 -1.31
C GLN A 59 6.08 -13.97 -2.11
N CYS A 60 7.17 -13.37 -1.65
CA CYS A 60 8.44 -13.35 -2.34
C CYS A 60 9.59 -13.78 -1.43
N SER A 61 10.71 -14.17 -2.04
CA SER A 61 12.00 -14.31 -1.36
C SER A 61 12.61 -12.92 -1.11
N THR A 62 13.71 -12.87 -0.37
CA THR A 62 14.48 -11.63 -0.15
C THR A 62 15.05 -11.02 -1.45
N SER A 63 15.21 -11.82 -2.50
CA SER A 63 15.56 -11.37 -3.86
C SER A 63 14.35 -11.04 -4.74
N MET A 64 13.16 -10.96 -4.18
CA MET A 64 11.89 -10.66 -4.85
C MET A 64 11.42 -11.71 -5.86
N GLY A 65 11.99 -12.91 -5.90
CA GLY A 65 11.44 -14.05 -6.60
C GLY A 65 10.17 -14.57 -5.92
N ARG A 66 9.13 -14.94 -6.68
CA ARG A 66 7.89 -15.48 -6.14
C ARG A 66 8.12 -16.81 -5.42
N ILE A 67 7.57 -16.97 -4.22
CA ILE A 67 7.48 -18.24 -3.48
C ILE A 67 6.08 -18.82 -3.64
N TYR A 68 5.98 -20.07 -4.07
CA TYR A 68 4.69 -20.77 -4.28
C TYR A 68 4.28 -21.63 -3.08
N ASP A 69 5.23 -22.01 -2.22
CA ASP A 69 4.95 -22.75 -0.99
C ASP A 69 4.26 -21.84 0.04
N THR A 70 2.95 -21.99 0.18
CA THR A 70 2.14 -21.23 1.14
C THR A 70 2.46 -21.54 2.60
N ASN A 71 3.26 -22.59 2.89
CA ASN A 71 3.75 -22.91 4.22
C ASN A 71 5.15 -22.34 4.51
N ALA A 72 5.80 -21.70 3.53
CA ALA A 72 7.08 -21.04 3.74
C ALA A 72 6.99 -20.06 4.92
N ARG A 73 7.93 -20.16 5.88
CA ARG A 73 7.96 -19.29 7.08
C ARG A 73 8.22 -17.85 6.71
N SER A 74 7.65 -16.94 7.49
CA SER A 74 7.88 -15.49 7.37
C SER A 74 9.34 -15.13 7.60
N LYS A 75 9.83 -14.11 6.87
CA LYS A 75 11.14 -13.49 7.13
C LYS A 75 11.24 -12.99 8.58
N CYS A 76 10.16 -12.49 9.13
CA CYS A 76 10.10 -12.02 10.52
C CYS A 76 10.23 -13.15 11.55
N ASP A 77 10.01 -14.39 11.13
CA ASP A 77 10.21 -15.62 11.93
C ASP A 77 11.49 -16.37 11.50
N GLY A 78 12.41 -15.70 10.80
CA GLY A 78 13.66 -16.29 10.31
C GLY A 78 13.50 -17.20 9.08
N GLY A 79 12.36 -17.15 8.40
CA GLY A 79 12.10 -17.88 7.16
C GLY A 79 12.49 -17.11 5.90
N PRO A 80 12.22 -17.69 4.71
CA PRO A 80 12.58 -17.08 3.44
C PRO A 80 11.52 -16.13 2.88
N SER A 81 10.28 -16.13 3.41
CA SER A 81 9.14 -15.48 2.79
C SER A 81 8.93 -14.04 3.30
N THR A 82 8.77 -13.11 2.38
CA THR A 82 8.55 -11.68 2.62
C THR A 82 7.43 -11.14 1.72
N THR A 83 6.99 -9.93 2.02
CA THR A 83 6.13 -9.12 1.14
C THR A 83 6.84 -8.84 -0.19
N CYS A 84 6.14 -9.00 -1.30
CA CYS A 84 6.65 -8.67 -2.62
C CYS A 84 6.66 -7.16 -2.86
N LEU A 85 7.77 -6.59 -3.36
CA LEU A 85 7.81 -5.16 -3.74
C LEU A 85 6.83 -4.80 -4.88
N SER A 86 6.34 -5.79 -5.65
CA SER A 86 5.24 -5.57 -6.62
C SER A 86 3.92 -5.14 -5.96
N GLN A 87 3.77 -5.36 -4.64
CA GLN A 87 2.61 -4.92 -3.84
C GLN A 87 2.78 -3.49 -3.29
N LYS A 88 3.80 -2.74 -3.72
CA LYS A 88 3.90 -1.30 -3.43
C LYS A 88 2.68 -0.54 -3.94
N PRO A 89 2.32 0.62 -3.35
CA PRO A 89 1.24 1.44 -3.85
C PRO A 89 1.62 2.07 -5.21
N PHE A 90 0.60 2.34 -6.04
CA PHE A 90 0.81 2.84 -7.39
C PHE A 90 -0.39 3.64 -7.91
N THR A 91 -0.19 4.35 -9.00
CA THR A 91 -1.25 4.99 -9.81
C THR A 91 -1.33 4.33 -11.18
N VAL A 92 -2.45 4.52 -11.88
CA VAL A 92 -2.66 4.07 -13.24
C VAL A 92 -2.81 5.30 -14.13
N SER A 93 -2.20 5.29 -15.30
CA SER A 93 -2.30 6.39 -16.28
C SER A 93 -3.76 6.69 -16.63
N GLY A 94 -4.12 7.96 -16.65
CA GLY A 94 -5.50 8.40 -16.86
C GLY A 94 -6.43 8.25 -15.65
N CYS A 95 -5.85 7.99 -14.45
CA CYS A 95 -6.58 7.82 -13.19
C CYS A 95 -5.95 8.67 -12.07
N ASP A 96 -5.85 9.97 -12.29
CA ASP A 96 -5.02 10.87 -11.48
C ASP A 96 -5.49 11.02 -10.02
N ASN A 97 -6.80 10.83 -9.77
CA ASN A 97 -7.39 10.99 -8.44
C ASN A 97 -7.64 9.67 -7.71
N ILE A 98 -7.23 8.53 -8.28
CA ILE A 98 -7.37 7.22 -7.65
C ILE A 98 -6.01 6.54 -7.57
N GLY A 99 -5.58 6.25 -6.34
CA GLY A 99 -4.43 5.40 -6.07
C GLY A 99 -4.85 3.96 -5.79
N PHE A 100 -3.89 3.05 -5.85
CA PHE A 100 -4.07 1.61 -5.61
C PHE A 100 -3.01 1.15 -4.63
N ALA A 101 -3.41 0.33 -3.65
CA ALA A 101 -2.49 -0.17 -2.62
C ALA A 101 -2.96 -1.50 -2.05
N PHE A 102 -2.10 -2.11 -1.25
CA PHE A 102 -2.43 -3.20 -0.35
C PHE A 102 -2.43 -2.69 1.09
N ALA A 103 -3.16 -3.35 1.97
CA ALA A 103 -3.23 -2.92 3.36
C ALA A 103 -3.39 -4.10 4.33
N ALA A 104 -2.94 -3.89 5.56
CA ALA A 104 -3.41 -4.66 6.69
C ALA A 104 -4.74 -4.08 7.19
N VAL A 105 -5.65 -4.98 7.57
CA VAL A 105 -6.98 -4.66 8.06
C VAL A 105 -7.24 -5.36 9.40
N PRO A 106 -8.23 -4.92 10.20
CA PRO A 106 -8.58 -5.62 11.43
C PRO A 106 -8.98 -7.07 11.19
N GLY A 107 -8.52 -7.98 12.03
CA GLY A 107 -8.89 -9.38 12.01
C GLY A 107 -10.21 -9.63 12.73
N ALA A 108 -11.34 -9.41 12.07
CA ALA A 108 -12.65 -9.76 12.62
C ALA A 108 -13.62 -10.21 11.52
N GLY A 109 -14.25 -11.37 11.70
CA GLY A 109 -15.28 -11.88 10.79
C GLY A 109 -14.75 -12.83 9.72
N PRO A 110 -15.56 -13.09 8.67
CA PRO A 110 -15.16 -13.93 7.54
C PRO A 110 -13.89 -13.39 6.90
N SER A 111 -13.09 -14.26 6.28
CA SER A 111 -11.79 -13.89 5.72
C SER A 111 -11.89 -12.56 4.95
N VAL A 112 -11.09 -11.59 5.37
CA VAL A 112 -10.95 -10.29 4.70
C VAL A 112 -9.91 -10.33 3.57
N CYS A 113 -9.15 -11.42 3.49
CA CYS A 113 -8.08 -11.59 2.51
C CYS A 113 -8.63 -11.48 1.08
N GLY A 114 -7.99 -10.67 0.27
CA GLY A 114 -8.39 -10.45 -1.12
C GLY A 114 -9.61 -9.56 -1.32
N ARG A 115 -10.25 -9.03 -0.26
CA ARG A 115 -11.35 -8.06 -0.40
C ARG A 115 -10.81 -6.67 -0.72
N CYS A 116 -11.58 -5.90 -1.49
CA CYS A 116 -11.19 -4.55 -1.88
C CYS A 116 -12.13 -3.48 -1.32
N PHE A 117 -11.53 -2.35 -0.96
CA PHE A 117 -12.24 -1.22 -0.37
C PHE A 117 -11.86 0.08 -1.09
N LEU A 118 -12.84 0.91 -1.39
CA LEU A 118 -12.64 2.27 -1.83
C LEU A 118 -12.59 3.17 -0.59
N LEU A 119 -11.47 3.83 -0.37
CA LEU A 119 -11.28 4.86 0.66
C LEU A 119 -11.49 6.23 0.00
N GLU A 120 -12.43 7.02 0.51
CA GLU A 120 -12.70 8.39 0.10
C GLU A 120 -12.22 9.33 1.20
N PHE A 121 -11.11 10.04 0.96
CA PHE A 121 -10.51 10.91 1.95
C PHE A 121 -11.40 12.12 2.26
N THR A 122 -11.47 12.49 3.53
CA THR A 122 -12.34 13.60 4.00
C THR A 122 -11.64 14.96 3.98
N GLY A 123 -10.34 14.99 3.71
CA GLY A 123 -9.53 16.20 3.84
C GLY A 123 -9.06 16.50 5.27
N GLN A 124 -9.30 15.59 6.21
CA GLN A 124 -8.92 15.72 7.61
C GLN A 124 -7.93 14.62 8.01
N GLY A 125 -7.18 14.84 9.06
CA GLY A 125 -6.28 13.86 9.68
C GLY A 125 -6.76 13.44 11.07
N LYS A 126 -6.35 12.28 11.53
CA LYS A 126 -6.75 11.70 12.82
C LYS A 126 -6.24 12.52 14.02
N TYR A 127 -4.99 12.94 13.98
CA TYR A 127 -4.33 13.63 15.09
C TYR A 127 -4.17 15.11 14.85
N GLU A 128 -4.00 15.53 13.60
CA GLU A 128 -3.93 16.92 13.16
C GLU A 128 -4.55 17.05 11.78
N THR A 129 -5.09 18.22 11.47
CA THR A 129 -5.54 18.55 10.11
C THR A 129 -4.69 19.70 9.61
N LYS A 130 -3.97 19.47 8.52
CA LYS A 130 -3.06 20.42 7.86
C LYS A 130 -3.39 20.51 6.37
N LYS A 131 -2.73 21.42 5.66
CA LYS A 131 -2.93 21.63 4.24
C LYS A 131 -2.83 20.35 3.40
N ASN A 132 -1.87 19.48 3.71
CA ASN A 132 -1.68 18.20 3.03
C ASN A 132 -2.91 17.27 3.15
N HIS A 133 -3.60 17.27 4.27
CA HIS A 133 -4.85 16.53 4.42
C HIS A 133 -5.96 17.12 3.55
N ALA A 134 -6.11 18.46 3.53
CA ALA A 134 -7.11 19.14 2.71
C ALA A 134 -6.94 18.81 1.21
N LEU A 135 -5.70 18.66 0.73
CA LEU A 135 -5.40 18.27 -0.65
C LEU A 135 -5.85 16.84 -1.00
N LEU A 136 -6.14 15.99 -0.01
CA LEU A 136 -6.67 14.65 -0.24
C LEU A 136 -8.19 14.59 -0.41
N ALA A 137 -8.94 15.65 -0.12
CA ALA A 137 -10.42 15.66 -0.12
C ALA A 137 -11.06 15.17 -1.43
N ASN A 138 -10.36 15.30 -2.57
CA ASN A 138 -10.83 14.83 -3.87
C ASN A 138 -10.10 13.58 -4.37
N LYS A 139 -9.26 12.98 -3.53
CA LYS A 139 -8.52 11.76 -3.87
C LYS A 139 -9.16 10.54 -3.21
N LYS A 140 -9.00 9.41 -3.87
CA LYS A 140 -9.49 8.11 -3.42
C LYS A 140 -8.34 7.11 -3.44
N LEU A 141 -8.39 6.12 -2.55
CA LEU A 141 -7.45 5.02 -2.55
C LEU A 141 -8.23 3.70 -2.61
N ILE A 142 -7.98 2.88 -3.60
CA ILE A 142 -8.50 1.52 -3.62
C ILE A 142 -7.46 0.62 -2.96
N VAL A 143 -7.84 -0.03 -1.88
CA VAL A 143 -6.98 -0.95 -1.16
C VAL A 143 -7.49 -2.38 -1.25
N MET A 144 -6.58 -3.34 -1.41
CA MET A 144 -6.87 -4.76 -1.33
C MET A 144 -6.26 -5.31 -0.02
N ALA A 145 -7.06 -5.99 0.77
CA ALA A 145 -6.61 -6.57 2.02
C ALA A 145 -5.66 -7.74 1.74
N SER A 146 -4.39 -7.59 2.08
CA SER A 146 -3.35 -8.63 1.94
C SER A 146 -2.74 -9.06 3.27
N ASN A 147 -3.06 -8.33 4.34
CA ASN A 147 -2.59 -8.63 5.68
C ASN A 147 -3.70 -8.44 6.72
N ILE A 148 -3.54 -9.10 7.85
CA ILE A 148 -4.42 -8.99 9.02
C ILE A 148 -3.56 -8.49 10.17
N GLY A 149 -3.87 -7.31 10.70
CA GLY A 149 -3.19 -6.73 11.86
C GLY A 149 -4.04 -6.86 13.11
N TYR A 150 -3.50 -7.46 14.17
CA TYR A 150 -4.18 -7.54 15.47
C TYR A 150 -4.13 -6.22 16.23
N ASP A 151 -3.23 -5.32 15.83
CA ASP A 151 -3.06 -3.94 16.31
C ASP A 151 -3.76 -2.90 15.44
N VAL A 152 -4.44 -3.34 14.37
CA VAL A 152 -5.22 -2.47 13.47
C VAL A 152 -6.62 -2.28 14.03
N ALA A 153 -7.00 -1.04 14.30
CA ALA A 153 -8.29 -0.69 14.87
C ALA A 153 -9.45 -0.82 13.86
N GLY A 154 -10.68 -0.90 14.37
CA GLY A 154 -11.87 -0.91 13.50
C GLY A 154 -11.92 0.32 12.59
N GLY A 155 -12.11 0.10 11.28
CA GLY A 155 -12.10 1.15 10.26
C GLY A 155 -10.71 1.68 9.86
N GLN A 156 -9.64 1.24 10.52
CA GLN A 156 -8.27 1.55 10.11
C GLN A 156 -7.85 0.67 8.93
N PHE A 157 -7.15 1.27 7.97
CA PHE A 157 -6.39 0.58 6.94
C PHE A 157 -4.92 0.94 7.09
N ASP A 158 -4.09 -0.05 7.45
CA ASP A 158 -2.64 0.15 7.53
C ASP A 158 -2.03 -0.14 6.17
N VAL A 159 -1.79 0.94 5.42
CA VAL A 159 -1.42 0.87 4.00
C VAL A 159 0.03 0.46 3.85
N MET A 160 0.27 -0.53 3.00
CA MET A 160 1.60 -1.05 2.73
C MET A 160 2.39 -0.06 1.86
N ILE A 161 3.31 0.69 2.49
CA ILE A 161 4.14 1.71 1.84
C ILE A 161 5.60 1.51 2.25
N PRO A 162 6.53 1.20 1.33
CA PRO A 162 7.96 1.15 1.64
C PRO A 162 8.44 2.43 2.35
N GLY A 163 9.08 2.27 3.50
CA GLY A 163 9.47 3.40 4.36
C GLY A 163 8.34 3.95 5.23
N GLY A 164 7.19 3.29 5.32
CA GLY A 164 6.07 3.67 6.19
C GLY A 164 6.25 3.33 7.66
N GLY A 165 7.36 2.71 8.02
CA GLY A 165 7.67 2.17 9.35
C GLY A 165 7.61 0.66 9.37
N VAL A 166 8.44 0.04 10.20
CA VAL A 166 8.51 -1.42 10.31
C VAL A 166 7.54 -2.00 11.36
N GLY A 167 6.98 -1.13 12.20
CA GLY A 167 6.07 -1.57 13.25
C GLY A 167 6.75 -2.46 14.29
N TYR A 168 6.01 -3.47 14.76
CA TYR A 168 6.50 -4.40 15.80
C TYR A 168 7.57 -5.35 15.27
N TYR A 169 7.48 -5.78 14.02
CA TYR A 169 8.41 -6.71 13.39
C TYR A 169 9.26 -5.99 12.32
N ASN A 170 10.52 -6.40 12.19
CA ASN A 170 11.41 -5.87 11.15
C ASN A 170 12.12 -7.01 10.42
N GLY A 171 11.59 -7.41 9.28
CA GLY A 171 12.21 -8.35 8.34
C GLY A 171 13.01 -7.65 7.22
N CYS A 172 13.12 -6.31 7.25
CA CYS A 172 13.60 -5.52 6.11
C CYS A 172 15.13 -5.41 6.00
N ALA A 173 15.89 -5.70 7.05
CA ALA A 173 17.33 -5.42 7.12
C ALA A 173 18.11 -5.89 5.89
N ASP A 174 17.91 -7.15 5.45
CA ASP A 174 18.59 -7.75 4.30
C ASP A 174 17.98 -7.35 2.94
N ILE A 175 16.81 -6.70 2.94
CA ILE A 175 16.03 -6.39 1.73
C ILE A 175 16.13 -4.91 1.41
N LEU A 176 15.77 -4.06 2.36
CA LEU A 176 15.69 -2.61 2.19
C LEU A 176 16.77 -1.87 2.96
N GLY A 177 17.43 -2.52 3.94
CA GLY A 177 18.39 -1.94 4.85
C GLY A 177 17.74 -1.55 6.18
N ASN A 178 18.56 -0.97 7.08
CA ASN A 178 18.16 -0.67 8.46
C ASN A 178 17.68 0.77 8.68
N ASN A 179 17.91 1.66 7.71
CA ASN A 179 17.62 3.09 7.87
C ASN A 179 16.27 3.45 7.24
N LEU A 180 15.18 2.87 7.80
CA LEU A 180 13.82 2.99 7.25
C LEU A 180 12.95 4.03 7.98
N GLY A 181 13.57 4.89 8.77
CA GLY A 181 12.89 5.91 9.56
C GLY A 181 12.33 5.37 10.89
N ALA A 182 11.49 6.18 11.53
CA ALA A 182 10.87 5.82 12.79
C ALA A 182 10.16 4.46 12.73
N GLN A 183 10.24 3.68 13.81
CA GLN A 183 9.62 2.36 13.91
C GLN A 183 8.14 2.39 13.51
N TYR A 184 7.39 3.36 14.03
CA TYR A 184 6.01 3.65 13.66
C TYR A 184 5.93 4.93 12.82
N GLY A 185 5.37 4.80 11.62
CA GLY A 185 5.19 5.92 10.69
C GLY A 185 6.37 6.24 9.80
N GLY A 186 7.55 5.62 10.02
CA GLY A 186 8.67 5.61 9.10
C GLY A 186 9.27 6.97 8.75
N LEU A 187 9.70 7.11 7.50
CA LEU A 187 10.38 8.31 6.98
C LEU A 187 9.52 9.57 7.04
N LEU A 188 8.18 9.44 6.94
CA LEU A 188 7.31 10.61 7.10
C LEU A 188 7.30 11.12 8.53
N SER A 189 7.26 10.23 9.54
CA SER A 189 7.33 10.65 10.94
C SER A 189 8.66 11.33 11.29
N ASP A 190 9.76 10.87 10.70
CA ASP A 190 11.04 11.59 10.82
C ASP A 190 10.94 13.01 10.26
N CYS A 191 10.32 13.17 9.07
CA CYS A 191 10.12 14.49 8.47
C CYS A 191 9.16 15.38 9.25
N GLU A 192 8.12 14.81 9.86
CA GLU A 192 7.20 15.52 10.76
C GLU A 192 7.94 16.07 11.99
N ASN A 193 8.84 15.28 12.55
CA ASN A 193 9.69 15.69 13.67
C ASN A 193 10.75 16.74 13.27
N GLU A 194 11.43 16.58 12.14
CA GLU A 194 12.46 17.49 11.65
C GLU A 194 11.90 18.88 11.30
N VAL A 195 10.74 18.93 10.64
CA VAL A 195 10.13 20.21 10.26
C VAL A 195 9.43 20.88 11.44
N GLY A 196 8.83 20.09 12.35
CA GLY A 196 8.17 20.62 13.53
C GLY A 196 6.95 21.50 13.23
N TYR A 197 6.54 22.31 14.24
CA TYR A 197 5.33 23.14 14.21
C TYR A 197 5.61 24.65 14.20
N GLY A 198 6.86 25.07 14.15
CA GLY A 198 7.27 26.48 14.26
C GLY A 198 7.09 27.32 12.99
N VAL A 199 6.38 26.82 11.99
CA VAL A 199 6.16 27.48 10.69
C VAL A 199 4.69 27.45 10.29
N ASP A 200 4.28 28.30 9.35
CA ASP A 200 2.92 28.29 8.80
C ASP A 200 2.61 26.98 8.07
N ASP A 201 1.33 26.67 7.94
CA ASP A 201 0.84 25.39 7.42
C ASP A 201 1.30 25.12 5.96
N ASN A 202 1.41 26.15 5.12
CA ASN A 202 1.87 26.02 3.76
C ASN A 202 3.37 25.66 3.69
N THR A 203 4.17 26.36 4.50
CA THR A 203 5.62 26.08 4.64
C THR A 203 5.85 24.69 5.22
N MET A 204 5.10 24.30 6.25
CA MET A 204 5.15 22.96 6.85
C MET A 204 4.87 21.88 5.82
N TYR A 205 3.78 21.99 5.07
CA TYR A 205 3.44 21.06 4.00
C TYR A 205 4.57 20.91 2.98
N THR A 206 5.06 22.03 2.47
CA THR A 206 6.12 22.03 1.45
C THR A 206 7.39 21.37 1.96
N ARG A 207 7.86 21.76 3.14
CA ARG A 207 9.09 21.21 3.75
C ARG A 207 8.96 19.72 4.10
N ARG A 208 7.84 19.28 4.69
CA ARG A 208 7.60 17.86 5.02
C ARG A 208 7.56 17.00 3.75
N LYS A 209 6.89 17.47 2.70
CA LYS A 209 6.82 16.78 1.41
C LYS A 209 8.19 16.67 0.73
N GLU A 210 8.97 17.74 0.75
CA GLU A 210 10.33 17.75 0.20
C GLU A 210 11.26 16.85 1.01
N CYS A 211 11.25 16.96 2.34
CA CYS A 211 11.97 16.06 3.23
C CYS A 211 11.70 14.60 2.90
N LEU A 212 10.41 14.21 2.81
CA LEU A 212 10.03 12.84 2.50
C LEU A 212 10.55 12.39 1.13
N LYS A 213 10.45 13.23 0.09
CA LYS A 213 11.02 12.93 -1.24
C LYS A 213 12.53 12.68 -1.18
N ASN A 214 13.26 13.52 -0.46
CA ASN A 214 14.70 13.43 -0.31
C ASN A 214 15.07 12.13 0.44
N LYS A 215 14.36 11.79 1.52
CA LYS A 215 14.56 10.54 2.25
C LYS A 215 14.24 9.32 1.38
N CYS A 216 13.12 9.30 0.65
CA CYS A 216 12.79 8.20 -0.27
C CYS A 216 13.88 7.98 -1.33
N ASN A 217 14.39 9.06 -1.93
CA ASN A 217 15.44 8.99 -2.94
C ASN A 217 16.77 8.49 -2.38
N SER A 218 17.15 8.92 -1.17
CA SER A 218 18.39 8.53 -0.51
C SER A 218 18.34 7.10 0.01
N VAL A 219 17.34 6.78 0.83
CA VAL A 219 17.19 5.47 1.50
C VAL A 219 17.02 4.34 0.50
N PHE A 220 16.24 4.58 -0.55
CA PHE A 220 15.97 3.58 -1.59
C PHE A 220 16.77 3.82 -2.88
N SER A 221 17.95 4.43 -2.78
CA SER A 221 18.89 4.52 -3.91
C SER A 221 19.22 3.11 -4.43
N GLY A 222 19.08 2.91 -5.75
CA GLY A 222 19.25 1.59 -6.37
C GLY A 222 18.11 0.58 -6.16
N LYS A 223 17.05 0.93 -5.43
CA LYS A 223 15.88 0.07 -5.17
C LYS A 223 14.61 0.70 -5.77
N ALA A 224 14.48 0.65 -7.09
CA ALA A 224 13.46 1.39 -7.84
C ALA A 224 12.03 1.17 -7.32
N ASP A 225 11.61 -0.08 -7.11
CA ASP A 225 10.26 -0.40 -6.64
C ASP A 225 9.97 0.15 -5.23
N ALA A 226 10.93 0.02 -4.30
CA ALA A 226 10.77 0.57 -2.95
C ALA A 226 10.72 2.10 -2.98
N LYS A 227 11.57 2.73 -3.80
CA LYS A 227 11.60 4.17 -4.00
C LYS A 227 10.26 4.68 -4.55
N ASP A 228 9.72 4.06 -5.59
CA ASP A 228 8.44 4.44 -6.19
C ASP A 228 7.29 4.32 -5.18
N GLY A 229 7.26 3.22 -4.40
CA GLY A 229 6.28 3.05 -3.34
C GLY A 229 6.37 4.11 -2.25
N CYS A 230 7.58 4.47 -1.83
CA CYS A 230 7.81 5.56 -0.88
C CYS A 230 7.38 6.92 -1.46
N LEU A 231 7.76 7.22 -2.69
CA LEU A 231 7.38 8.47 -3.37
C LEU A 231 5.87 8.60 -3.59
N PHE A 232 5.12 7.49 -3.64
CA PHE A 232 3.67 7.53 -3.66
C PHE A 232 3.09 8.24 -2.43
N LEU A 233 3.69 8.02 -1.24
CA LEU A 233 3.28 8.73 -0.01
C LEU A 233 3.49 10.24 -0.14
N ALA A 234 4.62 10.68 -0.72
CA ALA A 234 4.91 12.08 -0.92
C ALA A 234 4.05 12.73 -2.03
N ASN A 235 3.86 12.04 -3.15
CA ASN A 235 3.28 12.61 -4.36
C ASN A 235 1.77 12.43 -4.43
N PHE A 236 1.25 11.21 -4.21
CA PHE A 236 -0.17 10.92 -4.28
C PHE A 236 -0.87 11.21 -2.96
N LEU A 237 -0.33 10.73 -1.83
CA LEU A 237 -0.89 10.94 -0.48
C LEU A 237 -0.42 12.26 0.17
N GLU A 238 0.24 13.15 -0.56
CA GLU A 238 0.60 14.52 -0.15
C GLU A 238 1.42 14.59 1.15
N ALA A 239 2.15 13.53 1.50
CA ALA A 239 2.82 13.41 2.80
C ALA A 239 1.86 13.62 3.99
N ALA A 240 0.60 13.20 3.86
CA ALA A 240 -0.41 13.32 4.91
C ALA A 240 -0.30 12.15 5.91
N GLY A 241 -0.13 12.49 7.19
CA GLY A 241 -0.10 11.53 8.28
C GLY A 241 -1.50 11.13 8.73
N ASN A 242 -1.83 9.85 8.69
CA ASN A 242 -3.09 9.29 9.19
C ASN A 242 -4.36 10.01 8.69
N PRO A 243 -4.55 10.17 7.35
CA PRO A 243 -5.73 10.85 6.81
C PRO A 243 -7.03 10.09 7.13
N LEU A 244 -8.07 10.84 7.47
CA LEU A 244 -9.42 10.31 7.69
C LEU A 244 -10.10 10.00 6.35
N HIS A 245 -10.89 8.92 6.35
CA HIS A 245 -11.64 8.48 5.18
C HIS A 245 -13.00 7.86 5.55
N LYS A 246 -13.89 7.81 4.58
CA LYS A 246 -15.01 6.87 4.52
C LYS A 246 -14.58 5.71 3.64
N TYR A 247 -15.08 4.50 3.91
CA TYR A 247 -14.79 3.36 3.06
C TYR A 247 -16.04 2.57 2.70
N ARG A 248 -15.99 1.94 1.54
CA ARG A 248 -17.01 0.99 1.07
C ARG A 248 -16.33 -0.16 0.34
N GLU A 249 -16.85 -1.36 0.55
CA GLU A 249 -16.37 -2.54 -0.17
C GLU A 249 -16.79 -2.48 -1.64
N ILE A 250 -15.87 -2.89 -2.52
CA ILE A 250 -16.03 -2.88 -3.97
C ILE A 250 -15.52 -4.19 -4.59
N GLU A 251 -15.94 -4.49 -5.82
CA GLU A 251 -15.27 -5.50 -6.63
C GLU A 251 -13.81 -5.11 -6.84
N CYS A 252 -12.89 -6.09 -6.67
CA CYS A 252 -11.47 -5.81 -6.83
C CYS A 252 -11.12 -5.50 -8.28
N PRO A 253 -10.48 -4.35 -8.56
CA PRO A 253 -9.96 -4.06 -9.88
C PRO A 253 -8.87 -5.05 -10.30
N GLN A 254 -8.81 -5.37 -11.61
CA GLN A 254 -7.85 -6.33 -12.13
C GLN A 254 -6.40 -5.95 -11.84
N VAL A 255 -6.07 -4.66 -11.88
CA VAL A 255 -4.72 -4.14 -11.59
C VAL A 255 -4.21 -4.45 -10.18
N LEU A 256 -5.11 -4.67 -9.20
CA LEU A 256 -4.74 -5.17 -7.86
C LEU A 256 -4.68 -6.70 -7.83
N LYS A 257 -5.64 -7.40 -8.48
CA LYS A 257 -5.62 -8.87 -8.57
C LYS A 257 -4.34 -9.41 -9.21
N ASP A 258 -3.82 -8.73 -10.23
CA ASP A 258 -2.59 -9.11 -10.93
C ASP A 258 -1.35 -9.03 -10.03
N ARG A 259 -1.42 -8.33 -8.90
CA ARG A 259 -0.32 -8.13 -7.95
C ARG A 259 -0.52 -8.82 -6.61
N TYR A 260 -1.73 -9.34 -6.38
CA TYR A 260 -2.14 -10.03 -5.16
C TYR A 260 -1.60 -11.44 -4.99
#